data_8674054d88cb4a0586c27b8688f9ddbe
#
_entry.id   8674054d88cb4a0586c27b8688f9ddbe
#
_cell.length_a   1.000
_cell.length_b   1.000
_cell.length_c   1.000
_cell.angle_alpha   90.00
_cell.angle_beta   90.00
_cell.angle_gamma   90.00
#
_symmetry.space_group_name_H-M   'P 1'
#
loop_
_entity.id
_entity.type
_entity.pdbx_description
1 polymer ?
#
loop_
_entity_poly.entity_id
_entity_poly.type
_entity_poly.pdbx_seq_one_letter_code
_entity_poly.pdbx_strand_id
1 'polypeptide(L)'
;MAISKIGSNATGFGSDLTITDGDLLFATAAKGVVLGATSNTDANTIEDYEEGTWTVTLTCGTSGTATLKSSNNTGQYTKIGRIVHVNCDARIDSVSSPSGSMVFSLPFAASNPASDEHGGSMGTMITHGTTKQTNQVGNFIPTVTMNAANFTLQYENATTRLAVTHDNVGIGANDEFVFNIWYTTPT
;
A
#
# COMPACT_ATOMS: atom_id res chain seq x y z
N MET A 1 30.36 -15.50 27.91
CA MET A 1 31.50 -15.25 26.99
C MET A 1 30.93 -14.67 25.73
N ALA A 2 31.15 -13.40 25.43
CA ALA A 2 30.65 -12.80 24.21
C ALA A 2 31.54 -13.22 23.03
N ILE A 3 30.96 -13.86 22.02
CA ILE A 3 31.66 -14.10 20.74
C ILE A 3 31.70 -12.76 20.02
N SER A 4 32.86 -12.09 20.09
CA SER A 4 32.96 -10.72 19.55
C SER A 4 33.13 -10.63 18.04
N LYS A 5 33.41 -11.72 17.31
CA LYS A 5 33.46 -11.74 15.84
C LYS A 5 33.37 -13.18 15.29
N ILE A 6 32.46 -13.43 14.40
CA ILE A 6 32.62 -14.47 13.38
C ILE A 6 33.58 -13.85 12.35
N GLY A 7 34.77 -14.42 12.19
CA GLY A 7 35.77 -13.87 11.27
C GLY A 7 35.27 -13.79 9.83
N SER A 8 35.84 -12.88 9.04
CA SER A 8 35.50 -12.65 7.62
C SER A 8 35.66 -13.89 6.71
N ASN A 9 36.20 -14.99 7.24
CA ASN A 9 36.41 -16.26 6.55
C ASN A 9 35.59 -17.42 7.13
N ALA A 10 34.48 -17.15 7.84
CA ALA A 10 33.54 -18.22 8.23
C ALA A 10 32.83 -18.71 6.96
N THR A 11 33.47 -19.64 6.25
CA THR A 11 32.96 -20.29 5.06
C THR A 11 32.10 -21.49 5.47
N GLY A 12 30.82 -21.28 5.61
CA GLY A 12 29.84 -22.32 5.78
C GLY A 12 29.65 -22.80 7.23
N PHE A 13 28.43 -22.80 7.67
CA PHE A 13 27.95 -23.53 8.81
C PHE A 13 27.59 -24.94 8.30
N GLY A 14 28.23 -25.99 8.80
CA GLY A 14 27.84 -27.36 8.50
C GLY A 14 26.53 -27.79 9.15
N SER A 15 25.85 -26.84 9.86
CA SER A 15 24.58 -26.96 10.54
C SER A 15 23.91 -25.58 10.60
N ASP A 16 22.67 -25.54 11.06
CA ASP A 16 21.90 -24.31 11.20
C ASP A 16 22.57 -23.29 12.12
N LEU A 17 22.44 -22.00 11.79
CA LEU A 17 22.77 -20.90 12.68
C LEU A 17 21.60 -20.67 13.64
N THR A 18 21.80 -20.99 14.91
CA THR A 18 20.80 -20.72 15.96
C THR A 18 21.21 -19.49 16.76
N ILE A 19 20.36 -18.48 16.80
CA ILE A 19 20.48 -17.32 17.68
C ILE A 19 19.54 -17.56 18.87
N THR A 20 20.11 -17.88 20.04
CA THR A 20 19.32 -18.28 21.21
C THR A 20 18.74 -17.07 21.96
N ASP A 21 19.43 -15.93 21.86
CA ASP A 21 19.02 -14.71 22.58
C ASP A 21 19.61 -13.50 21.82
N GLY A 22 18.72 -12.61 21.36
CA GLY A 22 19.08 -11.44 20.55
C GLY A 22 18.66 -11.54 19.08
N ASP A 23 18.97 -10.51 18.31
CA ASP A 23 18.59 -10.32 16.91
C ASP A 23 19.78 -10.44 15.95
N LEU A 24 19.50 -10.73 14.67
CA LEU A 24 20.48 -10.61 13.59
C LEU A 24 20.39 -9.19 13.00
N LEU A 25 21.40 -8.34 13.29
CA LEU A 25 21.46 -6.97 12.80
C LEU A 25 22.44 -6.85 11.63
N PHE A 26 21.96 -6.36 10.49
CA PHE A 26 22.79 -5.90 9.37
C PHE A 26 23.06 -4.40 9.54
N ALA A 27 24.26 -4.05 9.98
CA ALA A 27 24.62 -2.67 10.34
C ALA A 27 24.85 -1.73 9.15
N THR A 28 24.74 -2.22 7.93
CA THR A 28 24.92 -1.45 6.69
C THR A 28 23.63 -1.53 5.88
N ALA A 29 23.17 -0.38 5.37
CA ALA A 29 22.04 -0.33 4.47
C ALA A 29 22.23 -1.21 3.22
N ALA A 30 21.16 -1.68 2.62
CA ALA A 30 21.15 -2.59 1.48
C ALA A 30 21.93 -3.91 1.75
N LYS A 31 21.87 -4.40 2.99
CA LYS A 31 22.34 -5.73 3.40
C LYS A 31 21.21 -6.49 4.05
N GLY A 32 21.09 -7.75 3.72
CA GLY A 32 20.00 -8.59 4.20
C GLY A 32 20.30 -10.07 4.07
N VAL A 33 19.28 -10.88 4.01
CA VAL A 33 19.37 -12.33 3.85
C VAL A 33 19.25 -12.69 2.37
N VAL A 34 20.30 -13.32 1.82
CA VAL A 34 20.31 -13.83 0.44
C VAL A 34 19.69 -15.22 0.43
N LEU A 35 18.65 -15.41 -0.39
CA LEU A 35 17.94 -16.67 -0.49
C LEU A 35 18.11 -17.29 -1.89
N GLY A 36 18.56 -18.57 -1.91
CA GLY A 36 18.63 -19.35 -3.14
C GLY A 36 19.70 -18.92 -4.15
N ALA A 37 20.72 -18.15 -3.72
CA ALA A 37 21.83 -17.74 -4.57
C ALA A 37 23.18 -18.02 -3.89
N THR A 38 24.21 -18.25 -4.70
CA THR A 38 25.61 -18.49 -4.24
C THR A 38 26.44 -17.20 -4.18
N SER A 39 25.90 -16.10 -4.65
CA SER A 39 26.48 -14.76 -4.59
C SER A 39 25.43 -13.75 -4.15
N ASN A 40 25.88 -12.67 -3.52
CA ASN A 40 24.99 -11.57 -3.15
C ASN A 40 24.54 -10.82 -4.41
N THR A 41 23.25 -10.92 -4.72
CA THR A 41 22.57 -10.17 -5.78
C THR A 41 21.31 -9.56 -5.22
N ASP A 42 21.00 -8.31 -5.59
CA ASP A 42 19.83 -7.60 -5.06
C ASP A 42 18.53 -8.37 -5.29
N ALA A 43 18.40 -9.03 -6.44
CA ALA A 43 17.20 -9.81 -6.78
C ALA A 43 16.89 -10.98 -5.81
N ASN A 44 17.88 -11.46 -5.07
CA ASN A 44 17.76 -12.58 -4.13
C ASN A 44 17.95 -12.16 -2.66
N THR A 45 18.03 -10.85 -2.40
CA THR A 45 18.27 -10.34 -1.05
C THR A 45 16.99 -9.77 -0.47
N ILE A 46 16.61 -10.24 0.72
CA ILE A 46 15.60 -9.57 1.54
C ILE A 46 16.34 -8.56 2.41
N GLU A 47 16.32 -7.30 2.02
CA GLU A 47 17.08 -6.22 2.67
C GLU A 47 16.17 -5.09 3.19
N ASP A 48 14.90 -5.09 2.82
CA ASP A 48 13.95 -4.05 3.14
C ASP A 48 12.67 -4.68 3.70
N TYR A 49 12.55 -4.65 5.02
CA TYR A 49 11.34 -4.99 5.74
C TYR A 49 10.95 -3.82 6.63
N GLU A 50 9.75 -3.36 6.46
CA GLU A 50 9.22 -2.23 7.22
C GLU A 50 7.74 -2.44 7.54
N GLU A 51 7.36 -2.19 8.78
CA GLU A 51 5.98 -2.10 9.23
C GLU A 51 5.72 -0.73 9.81
N GLY A 52 4.52 -0.23 9.61
CA GLY A 52 4.18 1.05 10.21
C GLY A 52 2.73 1.46 9.95
N THR A 53 2.50 2.72 10.23
CA THR A 53 1.22 3.37 10.00
C THR A 53 1.42 4.66 9.21
N TRP A 54 0.38 5.07 8.47
CA TRP A 54 0.35 6.39 7.85
C TRP A 54 -1.02 7.04 8.06
N THR A 55 -1.04 8.35 7.98
CA THR A 55 -2.31 9.09 7.99
C THR A 55 -2.89 9.08 6.58
N VAL A 56 -4.02 8.41 6.42
CA VAL A 56 -4.78 8.41 5.18
C VAL A 56 -5.43 9.77 5.00
N THR A 57 -5.31 10.33 3.80
CA THR A 57 -6.03 11.53 3.38
C THR A 57 -6.93 11.24 2.20
N LEU A 58 -8.07 11.94 2.13
CA LEU A 58 -8.95 11.93 0.98
C LEU A 58 -8.94 13.33 0.37
N THR A 59 -8.64 13.41 -0.93
CA THR A 59 -8.67 14.66 -1.67
C THR A 59 -9.66 14.60 -2.83
N CYS A 60 -10.18 15.77 -3.21
CA CYS A 60 -11.09 15.94 -4.32
C CYS A 60 -10.28 16.30 -5.57
N GLY A 61 -10.49 15.59 -6.68
CA GLY A 61 -9.70 15.74 -7.90
C GLY A 61 -9.91 17.07 -8.62
N THR A 62 -11.00 17.79 -8.37
CA THR A 62 -11.31 19.05 -9.04
C THR A 62 -11.48 20.20 -8.06
N SER A 63 -12.39 20.10 -7.10
CA SER A 63 -12.69 21.19 -6.15
C SER A 63 -13.37 20.67 -4.89
N GLY A 64 -13.51 21.55 -3.89
CA GLY A 64 -14.13 21.24 -2.62
C GLY A 64 -13.22 20.47 -1.67
N THR A 65 -13.79 19.97 -0.60
CA THR A 65 -13.05 19.23 0.43
C THR A 65 -13.85 18.02 0.92
N ALA A 66 -13.11 16.97 1.25
CA ALA A 66 -13.60 15.83 2.02
C ALA A 66 -12.55 15.52 3.08
N THR A 67 -12.95 15.52 4.34
CA THR A 67 -12.04 15.24 5.46
C THR A 67 -12.36 13.90 6.09
N LEU A 68 -11.35 13.19 6.54
CA LEU A 68 -11.51 11.94 7.27
C LEU A 68 -11.48 12.20 8.78
N LYS A 69 -12.23 11.40 9.54
CA LYS A 69 -12.18 11.43 11.00
C LYS A 69 -10.80 11.04 11.49
N SER A 70 -10.25 11.81 12.42
CA SER A 70 -8.93 11.52 13.02
C SER A 70 -8.88 10.20 13.78
N SER A 71 -10.02 9.68 14.21
CA SER A 71 -10.14 8.33 14.79
C SER A 71 -10.17 7.19 13.78
N ASN A 72 -10.37 7.48 12.50
CA ASN A 72 -10.57 6.50 11.43
C ASN A 72 -9.83 6.93 10.15
N ASN A 73 -8.57 7.36 10.28
CA ASN A 73 -7.73 7.73 9.14
C ASN A 73 -6.29 7.20 9.29
N THR A 74 -6.08 6.26 10.20
CA THR A 74 -4.78 5.63 10.37
C THR A 74 -4.77 4.30 9.66
N GLY A 75 -4.02 4.22 8.56
CA GLY A 75 -3.78 2.97 7.85
C GLY A 75 -2.55 2.26 8.39
N GLN A 76 -2.50 0.96 8.21
CA GLN A 76 -1.37 0.10 8.53
C GLN A 76 -0.74 -0.42 7.25
N TYR A 77 0.58 -0.56 7.24
CA TYR A 77 1.29 -1.15 6.13
C TYR A 77 2.37 -2.15 6.57
N THR A 78 2.65 -3.08 5.68
CA THR A 78 3.83 -3.94 5.71
C THR A 78 4.51 -3.86 4.34
N LYS A 79 5.81 -3.59 4.32
CA LYS A 79 6.63 -3.57 3.11
C LYS A 79 7.70 -4.65 3.21
N ILE A 80 7.82 -5.47 2.17
CA ILE A 80 8.86 -6.49 2.04
C ILE A 80 9.50 -6.34 0.65
N GLY A 81 10.72 -5.85 0.62
CA GLY A 81 11.34 -5.45 -0.63
C GLY A 81 10.47 -4.45 -1.38
N ARG A 82 10.02 -4.80 -2.58
CA ARG A 82 9.16 -3.95 -3.41
C ARG A 82 7.66 -4.09 -3.12
N ILE A 83 7.24 -5.12 -2.40
CA ILE A 83 5.83 -5.40 -2.16
C ILE A 83 5.37 -4.61 -0.95
N VAL A 84 4.30 -3.86 -1.12
CA VAL A 84 3.60 -3.15 -0.05
C VAL A 84 2.18 -3.68 0.07
N HIS A 85 1.82 -4.05 1.28
CA HIS A 85 0.45 -4.35 1.68
C HIS A 85 -0.07 -3.23 2.58
N VAL A 86 -1.25 -2.72 2.31
CA VAL A 86 -1.89 -1.68 3.12
C VAL A 86 -3.33 -2.05 3.45
N ASN A 87 -3.79 -1.63 4.63
CA ASN A 87 -5.20 -1.71 5.02
C ASN A 87 -5.59 -0.47 5.82
N CYS A 88 -6.85 -0.08 5.73
CA CYS A 88 -7.45 1.00 6.53
C CYS A 88 -8.96 0.90 6.55
N ASP A 89 -9.54 1.33 7.67
CA ASP A 89 -10.94 1.73 7.80
C ASP A 89 -10.97 3.27 7.84
N ALA A 90 -11.28 3.89 6.70
CA ALA A 90 -11.33 5.35 6.56
C ALA A 90 -12.78 5.82 6.61
N ARG A 91 -13.08 6.77 7.50
CA ARG A 91 -14.43 7.31 7.65
C ARG A 91 -14.48 8.80 7.43
N ILE A 92 -15.47 9.27 6.66
CA ILE A 92 -15.67 10.69 6.39
C ILE A 92 -16.14 11.41 7.65
N ASP A 93 -15.49 12.51 7.96
CA ASP A 93 -15.90 13.47 8.99
C ASP A 93 -16.84 14.53 8.41
N SER A 94 -16.38 15.19 7.36
CA SER A 94 -17.16 16.27 6.70
C SER A 94 -16.83 16.38 5.22
N VAL A 95 -17.77 16.96 4.48
CA VAL A 95 -17.62 17.31 3.07
C VAL A 95 -18.09 18.73 2.82
N SER A 96 -17.45 19.44 1.88
CA SER A 96 -17.87 20.73 1.39
C SER A 96 -17.72 20.81 -0.12
N SER A 97 -18.84 20.69 -0.83
CA SER A 97 -18.92 20.73 -2.30
C SER A 97 -17.81 19.94 -3.01
N PRO A 98 -17.57 18.67 -2.63
CA PRO A 98 -16.52 17.86 -3.21
C PRO A 98 -16.84 17.55 -4.68
N SER A 99 -15.84 17.66 -5.55
CA SER A 99 -15.98 17.38 -6.99
C SER A 99 -14.74 16.72 -7.55
N GLY A 100 -14.92 15.91 -8.59
CA GLY A 100 -13.88 15.17 -9.26
C GLY A 100 -13.55 13.83 -8.59
N SER A 101 -12.45 13.22 -8.98
CA SER A 101 -12.04 11.90 -8.51
C SER A 101 -11.80 11.87 -7.01
N MET A 102 -12.15 10.76 -6.39
CA MET A 102 -11.80 10.47 -5.00
C MET A 102 -10.38 9.90 -4.97
N VAL A 103 -9.45 10.64 -4.35
CA VAL A 103 -8.02 10.29 -4.31
C VAL A 103 -7.60 10.05 -2.86
N PHE A 104 -7.26 8.82 -2.55
CA PHE A 104 -6.76 8.40 -1.23
C PHE A 104 -5.24 8.29 -1.24
N SER A 105 -4.58 8.76 -0.18
CA SER A 105 -3.12 8.65 -0.05
C SER A 105 -2.68 7.22 0.26
N LEU A 106 -1.44 6.90 -0.17
CA LEU A 106 -0.69 5.69 0.18
C LEU A 106 0.61 6.07 0.91
N PRO A 107 1.23 5.16 1.68
CA PRO A 107 2.47 5.45 2.40
C PRO A 107 3.69 5.62 1.46
N PHE A 108 3.70 4.91 0.32
CA PHE A 108 4.81 4.93 -0.65
C PHE A 108 4.28 5.13 -2.07
N ALA A 109 5.11 5.74 -2.92
CA ALA A 109 4.81 5.83 -4.34
C ALA A 109 4.82 4.46 -4.99
N ALA A 110 3.84 4.19 -5.84
CA ALA A 110 3.80 2.98 -6.64
C ALA A 110 4.83 3.01 -7.76
N SER A 111 5.34 1.84 -8.13
CA SER A 111 6.22 1.71 -9.28
C SER A 111 5.48 2.02 -10.60
N ASN A 112 6.25 2.37 -11.62
CA ASN A 112 5.79 2.50 -12.99
C ASN A 112 6.69 1.64 -13.88
N PRO A 113 6.46 0.32 -13.91
CA PRO A 113 7.24 -0.54 -14.78
C PRO A 113 6.95 -0.24 -16.25
N ALA A 114 7.96 -0.48 -17.09
CA ALA A 114 7.85 -0.26 -18.51
C ALA A 114 6.88 -1.27 -19.15
N SER A 115 5.99 -0.75 -19.97
CA SER A 115 5.06 -1.37 -20.92
C SER A 115 4.17 -2.54 -20.46
N ASP A 116 4.65 -3.71 -20.15
CA ASP A 116 3.78 -4.89 -19.96
C ASP A 116 3.66 -5.33 -18.51
N GLU A 117 4.51 -4.81 -17.63
CA GLU A 117 4.46 -5.07 -16.20
C GLU A 117 3.53 -4.05 -15.53
N HIS A 118 2.43 -4.50 -14.96
CA HIS A 118 1.47 -3.63 -14.30
C HIS A 118 1.96 -3.25 -12.89
N GLY A 119 2.53 -2.06 -12.73
CA GLY A 119 2.94 -1.52 -11.42
C GLY A 119 1.76 -1.04 -10.59
N GLY A 120 0.65 -0.69 -11.25
CA GLY A 120 -0.60 -0.39 -10.57
C GLY A 120 -1.25 -1.67 -10.10
N SER A 121 -1.59 -1.74 -8.82
CA SER A 121 -2.31 -2.86 -8.26
C SER A 121 -3.77 -2.50 -8.01
N MET A 122 -4.61 -3.51 -8.01
CA MET A 122 -5.98 -3.42 -7.56
C MET A 122 -6.10 -4.02 -6.16
N GLY A 123 -7.01 -3.49 -5.39
CA GLY A 123 -7.33 -4.00 -4.07
C GLY A 123 -8.79 -4.36 -3.94
N THR A 124 -9.17 -4.73 -2.74
CA THR A 124 -10.56 -4.91 -2.34
C THR A 124 -11.01 -3.72 -1.50
N MET A 125 -12.28 -3.35 -1.65
CA MET A 125 -12.89 -2.29 -0.86
C MET A 125 -14.33 -2.64 -0.52
N ILE A 126 -14.70 -2.35 0.72
CA ILE A 126 -16.10 -2.35 1.17
C ILE A 126 -16.44 -0.90 1.52
N THR A 127 -17.62 -0.46 1.10
CA THR A 127 -18.13 0.87 1.44
C THR A 127 -19.45 0.75 2.19
N HIS A 128 -19.65 1.65 3.13
CA HIS A 128 -20.88 1.78 3.86
C HIS A 128 -21.34 3.26 3.85
N GLY A 129 -22.63 3.51 3.69
CA GLY A 129 -23.20 4.86 3.65
C GLY A 129 -23.24 5.49 2.26
N THR A 130 -22.31 5.16 1.37
CA THR A 130 -22.24 5.73 0.03
C THR A 130 -23.42 5.32 -0.86
N THR A 131 -23.93 6.27 -1.65
CA THR A 131 -24.96 5.98 -2.64
C THR A 131 -24.37 5.27 -3.85
N LYS A 132 -24.90 4.10 -4.20
CA LYS A 132 -24.50 3.39 -5.42
C LYS A 132 -24.86 4.18 -6.67
N GLN A 133 -23.98 4.10 -7.67
CA GLN A 133 -24.24 4.66 -8.99
C GLN A 133 -25.39 3.95 -9.70
N THR A 134 -26.09 4.68 -10.54
CA THR A 134 -27.05 4.08 -11.49
C THR A 134 -26.28 3.09 -12.39
N ASN A 135 -26.74 1.85 -12.44
CA ASN A 135 -26.12 0.74 -13.18
C ASN A 135 -24.74 0.29 -12.67
N GLN A 136 -24.36 0.63 -11.44
CA GLN A 136 -23.15 0.06 -10.83
C GLN A 136 -23.31 -1.44 -10.61
N VAL A 137 -22.36 -2.22 -11.15
CA VAL A 137 -22.23 -3.65 -10.91
C VAL A 137 -21.04 -3.88 -9.98
N GLY A 138 -21.30 -4.49 -8.84
CA GLY A 138 -20.26 -4.79 -7.85
C GLY A 138 -19.88 -3.64 -6.93
N ASN A 139 -18.72 -3.78 -6.31
CA ASN A 139 -18.13 -2.82 -5.38
C ASN A 139 -17.20 -1.82 -6.10
N PHE A 140 -16.81 -0.77 -5.40
CA PHE A 140 -15.73 0.09 -5.88
C PHE A 140 -14.40 -0.67 -5.87
N ILE A 141 -13.60 -0.40 -6.89
CA ILE A 141 -12.30 -1.03 -7.11
C ILE A 141 -11.22 0.02 -6.86
N PRO A 142 -10.41 -0.11 -5.78
CA PRO A 142 -9.25 0.74 -5.61
C PRO A 142 -8.25 0.47 -6.73
N THR A 143 -7.81 1.52 -7.40
CA THR A 143 -6.83 1.45 -8.48
C THR A 143 -5.65 2.35 -8.15
N VAL A 144 -4.50 1.76 -7.93
CA VAL A 144 -3.28 2.47 -7.56
C VAL A 144 -2.76 3.28 -8.73
N THR A 145 -2.40 4.54 -8.48
CA THR A 145 -1.83 5.43 -9.50
C THR A 145 -0.32 5.21 -9.61
N MET A 146 0.15 4.84 -10.79
CA MET A 146 1.58 4.67 -11.07
C MET A 146 2.37 5.97 -10.83
N ASN A 147 3.61 5.87 -10.34
CA ASN A 147 4.48 6.99 -9.96
C ASN A 147 3.90 7.93 -8.89
N ALA A 148 2.88 7.51 -8.17
CA ALA A 148 2.24 8.34 -7.17
C ALA A 148 1.95 7.55 -5.88
N ALA A 149 1.95 8.25 -4.74
CA ALA A 149 1.58 7.70 -3.46
C ALA A 149 0.07 7.86 -3.22
N ASN A 150 -0.74 7.37 -4.14
CA ASN A 150 -2.19 7.44 -4.04
C ASN A 150 -2.90 6.35 -4.87
N PHE A 151 -4.18 6.19 -4.59
CA PHE A 151 -5.10 5.41 -5.41
C PHE A 151 -6.41 6.17 -5.63
N THR A 152 -7.08 5.82 -6.71
CA THR A 152 -8.42 6.29 -7.05
C THR A 152 -9.40 5.13 -7.02
N LEU A 153 -10.67 5.43 -7.08
CA LEU A 153 -11.73 4.42 -7.13
C LEU A 153 -12.28 4.31 -8.55
N GLN A 154 -12.56 3.08 -8.92
CA GLN A 154 -13.28 2.75 -10.15
C GLN A 154 -14.48 1.87 -9.82
N TYR A 155 -15.46 1.84 -10.71
CA TYR A 155 -16.56 0.90 -10.68
C TYR A 155 -16.85 0.39 -12.08
N GLU A 156 -17.48 -0.76 -12.18
CA GLU A 156 -17.94 -1.30 -13.46
C GLU A 156 -19.44 -1.04 -13.62
N ASN A 157 -19.81 -0.58 -14.80
CA ASN A 157 -21.18 -0.70 -15.28
C ASN A 157 -21.29 -1.90 -16.24
N ALA A 158 -22.44 -2.14 -16.83
CA ALA A 158 -22.66 -3.32 -17.68
C ALA A 158 -21.70 -3.42 -18.89
N THR A 159 -20.98 -2.37 -19.25
CA THR A 159 -20.18 -2.30 -20.49
C THR A 159 -18.77 -1.75 -20.32
N THR A 160 -18.50 -0.94 -19.30
CA THR A 160 -17.22 -0.23 -19.15
C THR A 160 -16.83 -0.05 -17.69
N ARG A 161 -15.52 0.17 -17.48
CA ARG A 161 -14.99 0.63 -16.20
C ARG A 161 -14.95 2.16 -16.17
N LEU A 162 -15.47 2.74 -15.10
CA LEU A 162 -15.62 4.19 -14.93
C LEU A 162 -14.95 4.64 -13.63
N ALA A 163 -14.42 5.88 -13.63
CA ALA A 163 -13.91 6.50 -12.41
C ALA A 163 -15.05 6.83 -11.45
N VAL A 164 -14.83 6.57 -10.17
CA VAL A 164 -15.71 7.07 -9.10
C VAL A 164 -15.34 8.52 -8.81
N THR A 165 -16.32 9.40 -8.93
CA THR A 165 -16.15 10.82 -8.63
C THR A 165 -17.10 11.24 -7.50
N HIS A 166 -16.76 12.29 -6.79
CA HIS A 166 -17.65 12.86 -5.77
C HIS A 166 -18.99 13.30 -6.36
N ASP A 167 -18.98 13.72 -7.62
CA ASP A 167 -20.20 14.15 -8.33
C ASP A 167 -21.16 12.99 -8.62
N ASN A 168 -20.60 11.79 -8.73
CA ASN A 168 -21.35 10.58 -9.06
C ASN A 168 -21.78 9.80 -7.82
N VAL A 169 -21.07 9.95 -6.70
CA VAL A 169 -21.33 9.23 -5.45
C VAL A 169 -21.74 10.25 -4.40
N GLY A 170 -22.93 10.13 -3.89
CA GLY A 170 -23.34 10.95 -2.75
C GLY A 170 -22.56 10.51 -1.52
N ILE A 171 -21.46 11.18 -1.22
CA ILE A 171 -20.71 10.96 0.01
C ILE A 171 -21.10 11.98 1.07
N GLY A 172 -21.11 11.55 2.31
CA GLY A 172 -21.47 12.37 3.46
C GLY A 172 -20.72 12.00 4.73
N ALA A 173 -20.98 12.73 5.79
CA ALA A 173 -20.42 12.41 7.10
C ALA A 173 -20.82 10.99 7.53
N ASN A 174 -19.87 10.25 8.08
CA ASN A 174 -19.93 8.84 8.51
C ASN A 174 -19.89 7.80 7.39
N ASP A 175 -19.80 8.18 6.13
CA ASP A 175 -19.51 7.21 5.08
C ASP A 175 -18.14 6.58 5.29
N GLU A 176 -18.04 5.28 5.04
CA GLU A 176 -16.91 4.44 5.41
C GLU A 176 -16.34 3.73 4.19
N PHE A 177 -15.02 3.67 4.14
CA PHE A 177 -14.23 3.03 3.10
C PHE A 177 -13.21 2.10 3.77
N VAL A 178 -13.51 0.80 3.78
CA VAL A 178 -12.59 -0.22 4.29
C VAL A 178 -11.86 -0.84 3.11
N PHE A 179 -10.55 -0.69 3.06
CA PHE A 179 -9.76 -1.17 1.93
C PHE A 179 -8.55 -2.00 2.34
N ASN A 180 -8.17 -2.88 1.42
CA ASN A 180 -7.00 -3.73 1.49
C ASN A 180 -6.36 -3.78 0.10
N ILE A 181 -5.12 -3.31 -0.01
CA ILE A 181 -4.45 -3.13 -1.30
C ILE A 181 -3.03 -3.69 -1.23
N TRP A 182 -2.62 -4.36 -2.31
CA TRP A 182 -1.24 -4.76 -2.57
C TRP A 182 -0.73 -4.00 -3.77
N TYR A 183 0.49 -3.48 -3.68
CA TYR A 183 1.13 -2.80 -4.80
C TYR A 183 2.65 -2.91 -4.70
N THR A 184 3.37 -2.49 -5.75
CA THR A 184 4.83 -2.49 -5.76
C THR A 184 5.38 -1.08 -5.76
N THR A 185 6.51 -0.88 -5.09
CA THR A 185 7.29 0.36 -5.10
C THR A 185 8.48 0.26 -6.06
N PRO A 186 9.09 1.37 -6.49
CA PRO A 186 10.41 1.35 -7.12
C PRO A 186 11.44 0.64 -6.22
N THR A 187 12.43 0.02 -6.84
CA THR A 187 13.63 -0.49 -6.16
C THR A 187 14.57 0.63 -5.82
#